data_042d754a6b7fe3be71dd202af1b3aa70
#
_entry.id   042d754a6b7fe3be71dd202af1b3aa70
#
_cell.length_a   1.000
_cell.length_b   1.000
_cell.length_c   1.000
_cell.angle_alpha   90.00
_cell.angle_beta   90.00
_cell.angle_gamma   90.00
#
_symmetry.space_group_name_H-M   'P 1'
#
loop_
_entity.id
_entity.type
_entity.pdbx_description
1 polymer ?
#
loop_
_entity_poly.entity_id
_entity_poly.type
_entity_poly.pdbx_seq_one_letter_code
_entity_poly.pdbx_strand_id
1 'polypeptide(L)'
;MEPNIIVRIADSGDTVYAETITNEMASSAQARGTGIARRSPDYVSQKIQEGKAVIAVTATGEWVGFCYIEAWQHGQFVANSGLIVAPAYRKTGIAKKIKHTIFQLSRDKYPNSKLFGLTTGLAVMKINSELGYEPVTYSELTDDEEFWAGCKSCVNYDILMSKDRKNCMCTAMLYEPKQETNKQESVGEVSSKNEAPNLFMKMDISKFLSWFRKK
;
A
#
# COMPACT_ATOMS: atom_id res chain seq x y z
N MET A 1 -1.60 32.04 -9.50
CA MET A 1 -0.52 31.38 -8.71
C MET A 1 -1.03 30.04 -8.26
N GLU A 2 -0.28 28.98 -8.48
CA GLU A 2 -0.66 27.68 -7.93
C GLU A 2 -0.62 27.76 -6.39
N PRO A 3 -1.63 27.21 -5.69
CA PRO A 3 -1.65 27.24 -4.24
C PRO A 3 -0.46 26.42 -3.69
N ASN A 4 0.25 27.01 -2.73
CA ASN A 4 1.29 26.29 -2.01
C ASN A 4 0.63 25.22 -1.12
N ILE A 5 0.83 23.93 -1.45
CA ILE A 5 0.24 22.80 -0.76
C ILE A 5 1.29 22.11 0.09
N ILE A 6 0.98 21.98 1.37
CA ILE A 6 1.81 21.37 2.40
C ILE A 6 1.29 19.93 2.63
N VAL A 7 2.14 18.92 2.47
CA VAL A 7 1.85 17.53 2.81
C VAL A 7 2.67 17.16 4.04
N ARG A 8 2.01 16.73 5.11
CA ARG A 8 2.65 16.44 6.40
C ARG A 8 1.89 15.35 7.18
N ILE A 9 2.51 14.85 8.22
CA ILE A 9 1.79 14.05 9.22
C ILE A 9 0.73 14.95 9.85
N ALA A 10 -0.48 14.39 10.02
CA ALA A 10 -1.58 15.11 10.64
C ALA A 10 -1.37 15.23 12.16
N ASP A 11 -1.79 16.33 12.72
CA ASP A 11 -1.80 16.60 14.16
C ASP A 11 -3.22 16.80 14.71
N SER A 12 -3.36 16.94 16.03
CA SER A 12 -4.68 17.05 16.67
C SER A 12 -5.52 18.24 16.18
N GLY A 13 -4.90 19.30 15.69
CA GLY A 13 -5.60 20.46 15.10
C GLY A 13 -6.33 20.11 13.79
N ASP A 14 -5.89 19.06 13.10
CA ASP A 14 -6.49 18.63 11.83
C ASP A 14 -7.80 17.84 11.98
N THR A 15 -8.20 17.48 13.21
CA THR A 15 -9.47 16.81 13.47
C THR A 15 -10.69 17.61 12.97
N VAL A 16 -10.55 18.91 12.82
CA VAL A 16 -11.58 19.79 12.25
C VAL A 16 -11.96 19.40 10.80
N TYR A 17 -11.10 18.69 10.09
CA TYR A 17 -11.35 18.23 8.71
C TYR A 17 -12.01 16.84 8.63
N ALA A 18 -12.22 16.14 9.75
CA ALA A 18 -12.67 14.76 9.75
C ALA A 18 -14.01 14.57 9.02
N GLU A 19 -14.97 15.46 9.22
CA GLU A 19 -16.25 15.43 8.52
C GLU A 19 -16.09 15.69 7.02
N THR A 20 -15.31 16.69 6.63
CA THR A 20 -15.00 16.98 5.22
C THR A 20 -14.34 15.79 4.53
N ILE A 21 -13.39 15.14 5.20
CA ILE A 21 -12.68 13.96 4.70
C ILE A 21 -13.67 12.80 4.44
N THR A 22 -14.50 12.47 5.43
CA THR A 22 -15.44 11.35 5.33
C THR A 22 -16.53 11.59 4.28
N ASN A 23 -17.03 12.82 4.17
CA ASN A 23 -18.00 13.21 3.16
C ASN A 23 -17.41 13.10 1.76
N GLU A 24 -16.17 13.56 1.54
CA GLU A 24 -15.49 13.44 0.25
C GLU A 24 -15.18 11.98 -0.09
N MET A 25 -14.79 11.16 0.87
CA MET A 25 -14.62 9.71 0.65
C MET A 25 -15.91 9.07 0.14
N ALA A 26 -17.04 9.37 0.78
CA ALA A 26 -18.34 8.81 0.41
C ALA A 26 -18.82 9.27 -0.96
N SER A 27 -18.79 10.59 -1.23
CA SER A 27 -19.23 11.17 -2.51
C SER A 27 -18.36 10.72 -3.68
N SER A 28 -17.04 10.67 -3.48
CA SER A 28 -16.09 10.19 -4.48
C SER A 28 -16.26 8.69 -4.80
N ALA A 29 -16.57 7.86 -3.82
CA ALA A 29 -16.83 6.44 -4.03
C ALA A 29 -18.12 6.25 -4.85
N GLN A 30 -19.19 6.96 -4.49
CA GLN A 30 -20.45 6.93 -5.20
C GLN A 30 -20.29 7.38 -6.67
N ALA A 31 -19.58 8.49 -6.90
CA ALA A 31 -19.37 9.04 -8.24
C ALA A 31 -18.57 8.09 -9.16
N ARG A 32 -17.72 7.23 -8.60
CA ARG A 32 -16.95 6.25 -9.37
C ARG A 32 -17.62 4.88 -9.49
N GLY A 33 -18.76 4.66 -8.83
CA GLY A 33 -19.38 3.34 -8.73
C GLY A 33 -18.45 2.30 -8.06
N THR A 34 -17.53 2.76 -7.20
CA THR A 34 -16.58 1.91 -6.49
C THR A 34 -16.88 1.92 -5.00
N GLY A 35 -16.59 0.82 -4.31
CA GLY A 35 -16.69 0.79 -2.87
C GLY A 35 -15.49 1.45 -2.21
N ILE A 36 -15.75 2.17 -1.15
CA ILE A 36 -14.78 2.49 -0.13
C ILE A 36 -15.41 2.12 1.21
N ALA A 37 -14.64 1.56 2.12
CA ALA A 37 -15.15 1.30 3.46
C ALA A 37 -15.61 2.62 4.11
N ARG A 38 -16.87 2.70 4.50
CA ARG A 38 -17.40 3.89 5.18
C ARG A 38 -16.68 4.07 6.52
N ARG A 39 -16.29 5.29 6.81
CA ARG A 39 -15.67 5.69 8.08
C ARG A 39 -16.46 6.83 8.70
N SER A 40 -16.55 6.84 10.03
CA SER A 40 -17.11 7.98 10.76
C SER A 40 -16.07 9.09 10.92
N PRO A 41 -16.49 10.35 11.14
CA PRO A 41 -15.58 11.43 11.51
C PRO A 41 -14.76 11.10 12.76
N ASP A 42 -15.36 10.45 13.77
CA ASP A 42 -14.65 10.04 14.99
C ASP A 42 -13.51 9.05 14.68
N TYR A 43 -13.76 8.09 13.79
CA TYR A 43 -12.73 7.14 13.38
C TYR A 43 -11.54 7.85 12.71
N VAL A 44 -11.81 8.81 11.81
CA VAL A 44 -10.77 9.62 11.16
C VAL A 44 -10.02 10.47 12.19
N SER A 45 -10.74 11.11 13.11
CA SER A 45 -10.16 11.90 14.21
C SER A 45 -9.24 11.06 15.08
N GLN A 46 -9.64 9.83 15.41
CA GLN A 46 -8.80 8.90 16.16
C GLN A 46 -7.48 8.60 15.41
N LYS A 47 -7.52 8.34 14.10
CA LYS A 47 -6.30 8.08 13.29
C LYS A 47 -5.36 9.28 13.26
N ILE A 48 -5.92 10.49 13.25
CA ILE A 48 -5.16 11.73 13.34
C ILE A 48 -4.48 11.84 14.71
N GLN A 49 -5.23 11.65 15.81
CA GLN A 49 -4.71 11.74 17.18
C GLN A 49 -3.67 10.66 17.49
N GLU A 50 -3.77 9.47 16.89
CA GLU A 50 -2.78 8.39 17.00
C GLU A 50 -1.49 8.69 16.19
N GLY A 51 -1.40 9.80 15.46
CA GLY A 51 -0.30 10.12 14.56
C GLY A 51 -0.15 9.08 13.44
N LYS A 52 -1.27 8.51 12.99
CA LYS A 52 -1.35 7.49 11.93
C LYS A 52 -1.96 8.03 10.64
N ALA A 53 -1.94 9.33 10.45
CA ALA A 53 -2.53 9.97 9.29
C ALA A 53 -1.58 11.00 8.66
N VAL A 54 -1.74 11.19 7.36
CA VAL A 54 -1.09 12.23 6.55
C VAL A 54 -2.18 13.10 5.94
N ILE A 55 -1.98 14.39 6.01
CA ILE A 55 -2.88 15.40 5.48
C ILE A 55 -2.15 16.30 4.47
N ALA A 56 -2.89 16.77 3.49
CA ALA A 56 -2.48 17.84 2.60
C ALA A 56 -3.41 19.04 2.82
N VAL A 57 -2.83 20.21 3.04
CA VAL A 57 -3.56 21.49 3.22
C VAL A 57 -2.89 22.59 2.42
N THR A 58 -3.64 23.62 2.03
CA THR A 58 -3.05 24.85 1.47
C THR A 58 -2.39 25.67 2.57
N ALA A 59 -1.55 26.62 2.20
CA ALA A 59 -0.96 27.57 3.14
C ALA A 59 -2.02 28.42 3.88
N THR A 60 -3.23 28.54 3.33
CA THR A 60 -4.37 29.26 3.94
C THR A 60 -5.27 28.35 4.79
N GLY A 61 -4.91 27.06 4.96
CA GLY A 61 -5.64 26.12 5.80
C GLY A 61 -6.82 25.43 5.11
N GLU A 62 -6.92 25.44 3.77
CA GLU A 62 -7.93 24.66 3.06
C GLU A 62 -7.50 23.20 2.98
N TRP A 63 -8.41 22.27 3.24
CA TRP A 63 -8.15 20.83 3.10
C TRP A 63 -8.01 20.42 1.62
N VAL A 64 -6.97 19.66 1.34
CA VAL A 64 -6.62 19.20 -0.03
C VAL A 64 -6.66 17.69 -0.17
N GLY A 65 -6.24 16.93 0.85
CA GLY A 65 -6.22 15.48 0.75
C GLY A 65 -5.80 14.78 2.04
N PHE A 66 -5.96 13.45 2.08
CA PHE A 66 -5.79 12.66 3.28
C PHE A 66 -5.43 11.21 2.96
N CYS A 67 -4.76 10.54 3.89
CA CYS A 67 -4.54 9.10 3.92
C CYS A 67 -4.18 8.68 5.35
N TYR A 68 -4.51 7.45 5.76
CA TYR A 68 -4.21 6.96 7.10
C TYR A 68 -3.72 5.52 7.11
N ILE A 69 -3.13 5.11 8.24
CA ILE A 69 -2.59 3.77 8.48
C ILE A 69 -3.61 2.93 9.25
N GLU A 70 -3.83 1.72 8.78
CA GLU A 70 -4.49 0.64 9.52
C GLU A 70 -3.51 -0.52 9.66
N ALA A 71 -3.57 -1.22 10.79
CA ALA A 71 -2.71 -2.37 11.08
C ALA A 71 -3.54 -3.53 11.61
N TRP A 72 -3.23 -4.74 11.15
CA TRP A 72 -3.89 -6.00 11.50
C TRP A 72 -2.87 -7.04 11.94
N GLN A 73 -3.35 -8.11 12.57
CA GLN A 73 -2.52 -9.22 13.04
C GLN A 73 -1.31 -8.71 13.84
N HIS A 74 -1.59 -7.89 14.86
CA HIS A 74 -0.54 -7.29 15.74
C HIS A 74 0.53 -6.53 14.96
N GLY A 75 0.16 -5.89 13.84
CA GLY A 75 1.07 -5.09 13.04
C GLY A 75 1.87 -5.89 11.99
N GLN A 76 1.59 -7.17 11.76
CA GLN A 76 2.22 -7.92 10.67
C GLN A 76 1.81 -7.38 9.30
N PHE A 77 0.56 -6.95 9.18
CA PHE A 77 0.01 -6.35 7.97
C PHE A 77 -0.43 -4.91 8.22
N VAL A 78 -0.06 -4.03 7.31
CA VAL A 78 -0.37 -2.60 7.38
C VAL A 78 -0.92 -2.13 6.05
N ALA A 79 -2.02 -1.40 6.07
CA ALA A 79 -2.55 -0.75 4.87
C ALA A 79 -2.50 0.78 4.98
N ASN A 80 -2.23 1.41 3.85
CA ASN A 80 -2.43 2.84 3.68
C ASN A 80 -3.82 3.07 3.08
N SER A 81 -4.78 3.30 3.97
CA SER A 81 -6.21 3.36 3.68
C SER A 81 -6.70 4.80 3.45
N GLY A 82 -7.84 4.92 2.79
CA GLY A 82 -8.57 6.17 2.66
C GLY A 82 -7.85 7.27 1.89
N LEU A 83 -6.97 6.92 0.92
CA LEU A 83 -6.34 7.93 0.06
C LEU A 83 -7.39 8.70 -0.72
N ILE A 84 -7.53 9.97 -0.41
CA ILE A 84 -8.49 10.88 -1.04
C ILE A 84 -7.86 12.25 -1.30
N VAL A 85 -8.23 12.87 -2.42
CA VAL A 85 -7.84 14.23 -2.80
C VAL A 85 -9.08 14.98 -3.23
N ALA A 86 -9.25 16.19 -2.70
CA ALA A 86 -10.34 17.08 -3.05
C ALA A 86 -10.40 17.32 -4.57
N PRO A 87 -11.60 17.36 -5.19
CA PRO A 87 -11.77 17.40 -6.64
C PRO A 87 -10.96 18.48 -7.33
N ALA A 88 -10.88 19.67 -6.76
CA ALA A 88 -10.15 20.82 -7.31
C ALA A 88 -8.63 20.59 -7.42
N TYR A 89 -8.07 19.67 -6.63
CA TYR A 89 -6.62 19.39 -6.56
C TYR A 89 -6.22 18.07 -7.18
N ARG A 90 -7.15 17.37 -7.86
CA ARG A 90 -6.83 16.11 -8.57
C ARG A 90 -5.97 16.38 -9.79
N LYS A 91 -5.19 15.38 -10.19
CA LYS A 91 -4.26 15.42 -11.34
C LYS A 91 -3.07 16.38 -11.16
N THR A 92 -2.82 16.90 -9.96
CA THR A 92 -1.71 17.82 -9.62
C THR A 92 -0.51 17.09 -8.96
N GLY A 93 -0.56 15.74 -8.85
CA GLY A 93 0.50 14.97 -8.20
C GLY A 93 0.37 14.86 -6.67
N ILE A 94 -0.62 15.50 -6.04
CA ILE A 94 -0.81 15.48 -4.58
C ILE A 94 -1.04 14.08 -4.03
N ALA A 95 -1.84 13.23 -4.71
CA ALA A 95 -2.04 11.85 -4.30
C ALA A 95 -0.71 11.09 -4.17
N LYS A 96 0.23 11.32 -5.09
CA LYS A 96 1.57 10.73 -5.05
C LYS A 96 2.34 11.22 -3.83
N LYS A 97 2.36 12.54 -3.56
CA LYS A 97 3.04 13.10 -2.38
C LYS A 97 2.47 12.53 -1.08
N ILE A 98 1.14 12.51 -0.92
CA ILE A 98 0.48 11.91 0.26
C ILE A 98 0.87 10.45 0.40
N LYS A 99 0.83 9.67 -0.70
CA LYS A 99 1.14 8.23 -0.66
C LYS A 99 2.60 7.95 -0.30
N HIS A 100 3.55 8.74 -0.79
CA HIS A 100 4.96 8.64 -0.39
C HIS A 100 5.15 8.96 1.09
N THR A 101 4.53 10.02 1.59
CA THR A 101 4.64 10.42 3.00
C THR A 101 4.04 9.36 3.94
N ILE A 102 2.84 8.84 3.61
CA ILE A 102 2.19 7.80 4.44
C ILE A 102 2.93 6.46 4.36
N PHE A 103 3.53 6.14 3.21
CA PHE A 103 4.38 4.96 3.06
C PHE A 103 5.59 5.06 3.99
N GLN A 104 6.30 6.18 3.98
CA GLN A 104 7.45 6.41 4.88
C GLN A 104 7.01 6.32 6.34
N LEU A 105 5.94 7.00 6.73
CA LEU A 105 5.39 6.92 8.09
C LEU A 105 5.04 5.48 8.49
N SER A 106 4.52 4.68 7.55
CA SER A 106 4.24 3.27 7.81
C SER A 106 5.51 2.46 8.02
N ARG A 107 6.56 2.72 7.25
CA ARG A 107 7.87 2.07 7.40
C ARG A 107 8.52 2.42 8.75
N ASP A 108 8.42 3.68 9.16
CA ASP A 108 8.99 4.15 10.43
C ASP A 108 8.26 3.53 11.64
N LYS A 109 6.93 3.46 11.59
CA LYS A 109 6.11 2.89 12.68
C LYS A 109 6.10 1.35 12.71
N TYR A 110 6.22 0.73 11.55
CA TYR A 110 6.06 -0.72 11.34
C TYR A 110 7.17 -1.26 10.40
N PRO A 111 8.44 -1.24 10.83
CA PRO A 111 9.58 -1.52 9.95
C PRO A 111 9.58 -2.93 9.34
N ASN A 112 9.01 -3.91 10.03
CA ASN A 112 9.00 -5.31 9.60
C ASN A 112 7.68 -5.75 8.96
N SER A 113 6.68 -4.85 8.88
CA SER A 113 5.35 -5.20 8.41
C SER A 113 5.28 -5.28 6.89
N LYS A 114 4.46 -6.19 6.39
CA LYS A 114 4.00 -6.18 5.02
C LYS A 114 3.01 -5.03 4.82
N LEU A 115 3.27 -4.16 3.84
CA LEU A 115 2.34 -3.08 3.51
C LEU A 115 1.50 -3.50 2.31
N PHE A 116 0.18 -3.36 2.41
CA PHE A 116 -0.70 -3.76 1.33
C PHE A 116 -1.79 -2.73 1.01
N GLY A 117 -2.49 -2.94 -0.08
CA GLY A 117 -3.64 -2.14 -0.48
C GLY A 117 -4.52 -2.86 -1.48
N LEU A 118 -5.82 -2.58 -1.41
CA LEU A 118 -6.81 -2.97 -2.40
C LEU A 118 -7.26 -1.74 -3.16
N THR A 119 -7.18 -1.75 -4.48
CA THR A 119 -7.58 -0.60 -5.30
C THR A 119 -8.15 -1.00 -6.65
N THR A 120 -9.15 -0.23 -7.13
CA THR A 120 -9.65 -0.29 -8.51
C THR A 120 -9.03 0.80 -9.39
N GLY A 121 -8.23 1.70 -8.81
CA GLY A 121 -7.71 2.88 -9.49
C GLY A 121 -6.34 2.68 -10.11
N LEU A 122 -6.23 2.71 -11.43
CA LEU A 122 -4.96 2.59 -12.15
C LEU A 122 -3.91 3.61 -11.66
N ALA A 123 -4.33 4.85 -11.34
CA ALA A 123 -3.42 5.87 -10.82
C ALA A 123 -2.80 5.46 -9.47
N VAL A 124 -3.59 4.83 -8.59
CA VAL A 124 -3.10 4.33 -7.30
C VAL A 124 -2.20 3.12 -7.49
N MET A 125 -2.53 2.21 -8.43
CA MET A 125 -1.66 1.08 -8.77
C MET A 125 -0.28 1.56 -9.21
N LYS A 126 -0.21 2.55 -10.11
CA LYS A 126 1.07 3.14 -10.56
C LYS A 126 1.89 3.72 -9.41
N ILE A 127 1.27 4.48 -8.52
CA ILE A 127 1.95 5.05 -7.35
C ILE A 127 2.46 3.94 -6.42
N ASN A 128 1.65 2.90 -6.19
CA ASN A 128 2.05 1.76 -5.39
C ASN A 128 3.25 1.01 -6.03
N SER A 129 3.22 0.77 -7.34
CA SER A 129 4.35 0.12 -8.04
C SER A 129 5.65 0.94 -7.95
N GLU A 130 5.56 2.27 -8.04
CA GLU A 130 6.72 3.16 -7.83
C GLU A 130 7.30 3.07 -6.41
N LEU A 131 6.46 2.73 -5.42
CA LEU A 131 6.86 2.49 -4.03
C LEU A 131 7.34 1.06 -3.77
N GLY A 132 7.37 0.21 -4.79
CA GLY A 132 7.83 -1.18 -4.70
C GLY A 132 6.75 -2.18 -4.28
N TYR A 133 5.47 -1.81 -4.33
CA TYR A 133 4.39 -2.79 -4.21
C TYR A 133 4.27 -3.59 -5.50
N GLU A 134 4.01 -4.88 -5.36
CA GLU A 134 3.75 -5.80 -6.46
C GLU A 134 2.30 -6.28 -6.44
N PRO A 135 1.67 -6.53 -7.60
CA PRO A 135 0.38 -7.20 -7.64
C PRO A 135 0.49 -8.61 -7.08
N VAL A 136 -0.45 -8.99 -6.22
CA VAL A 136 -0.50 -10.31 -5.58
C VAL A 136 -1.90 -10.89 -5.60
N THR A 137 -2.03 -12.18 -5.30
CA THR A 137 -3.33 -12.79 -5.05
C THR A 137 -3.86 -12.40 -3.67
N TYR A 138 -5.16 -12.51 -3.48
CA TYR A 138 -5.79 -12.16 -2.19
C TYR A 138 -5.33 -13.07 -1.04
N SER A 139 -4.87 -14.28 -1.35
CA SER A 139 -4.31 -15.22 -0.37
C SER A 139 -2.99 -14.76 0.25
N GLU A 140 -2.31 -13.78 -0.35
CA GLU A 140 -1.09 -13.17 0.20
C GLU A 140 -1.37 -12.04 1.20
N LEU A 141 -2.63 -11.64 1.30
CA LEU A 141 -3.06 -10.60 2.23
C LEU A 141 -3.38 -11.19 3.61
N THR A 142 -3.73 -10.30 4.54
CA THR A 142 -4.19 -10.69 5.89
C THR A 142 -5.46 -11.55 5.83
N ASP A 143 -5.57 -12.52 6.70
CA ASP A 143 -6.78 -13.30 6.97
C ASP A 143 -7.65 -12.71 8.10
N ASP A 144 -7.26 -11.54 8.63
CA ASP A 144 -7.95 -10.84 9.70
C ASP A 144 -9.40 -10.50 9.32
N GLU A 145 -10.35 -11.00 10.10
CA GLU A 145 -11.78 -10.81 9.86
C GLU A 145 -12.20 -9.34 9.91
N GLU A 146 -11.54 -8.50 10.74
CA GLU A 146 -11.86 -7.07 10.83
C GLU A 146 -11.50 -6.34 9.53
N PHE A 147 -10.38 -6.74 8.89
CA PHE A 147 -10.04 -6.21 7.57
C PHE A 147 -11.14 -6.51 6.56
N TRP A 148 -11.55 -7.78 6.44
CA TRP A 148 -12.56 -8.21 5.47
C TRP A 148 -13.95 -7.68 5.80
N ALA A 149 -14.27 -7.45 7.08
CA ALA A 149 -15.49 -6.79 7.50
C ALA A 149 -15.61 -5.36 6.96
N GLY A 150 -14.50 -4.67 6.71
CA GLY A 150 -14.46 -3.37 6.06
C GLY A 150 -15.04 -3.36 4.63
N CYS A 151 -15.02 -4.51 3.95
CA CYS A 151 -15.60 -4.65 2.62
C CYS A 151 -17.14 -4.75 2.61
N LYS A 152 -17.81 -4.97 3.75
CA LYS A 152 -19.28 -5.13 3.85
C LYS A 152 -20.05 -3.92 3.30
N SER A 153 -19.49 -2.73 3.38
CA SER A 153 -20.09 -1.51 2.86
C SER A 153 -19.78 -1.23 1.38
N CYS A 154 -19.01 -2.12 0.73
CA CYS A 154 -18.62 -1.98 -0.67
C CYS A 154 -19.71 -2.51 -1.61
N VAL A 155 -19.94 -1.82 -2.73
CA VAL A 155 -20.88 -2.26 -3.78
C VAL A 155 -20.49 -3.59 -4.43
N ASN A 156 -19.26 -4.04 -4.28
CA ASN A 156 -18.72 -5.29 -4.82
C ASN A 156 -18.60 -6.39 -3.75
N TYR A 157 -19.28 -6.25 -2.62
CA TYR A 157 -19.14 -7.22 -1.52
C TYR A 157 -19.66 -8.61 -1.88
N ASP A 158 -20.75 -8.69 -2.64
CA ASP A 158 -21.30 -9.92 -3.18
C ASP A 158 -20.32 -10.66 -4.10
N ILE A 159 -19.57 -9.93 -4.94
CA ILE A 159 -18.52 -10.49 -5.79
C ILE A 159 -17.42 -11.11 -4.92
N LEU A 160 -16.94 -10.38 -3.89
CA LEU A 160 -15.94 -10.87 -2.96
C LEU A 160 -16.39 -12.17 -2.29
N MET A 161 -17.62 -12.20 -1.81
CA MET A 161 -18.17 -13.36 -1.08
C MET A 161 -18.43 -14.55 -2.02
N SER A 162 -18.86 -14.32 -3.27
CA SER A 162 -19.04 -15.38 -4.27
C SER A 162 -17.75 -16.09 -4.66
N LYS A 163 -16.59 -15.53 -4.29
CA LYS A 163 -15.25 -16.06 -4.54
C LYS A 163 -14.51 -16.45 -3.25
N ASP A 164 -15.23 -16.65 -2.15
CA ASP A 164 -14.65 -16.99 -0.84
C ASP A 164 -13.49 -16.06 -0.44
N ARG A 165 -13.63 -14.76 -0.71
CA ARG A 165 -12.60 -13.71 -0.49
C ARG A 165 -11.29 -13.92 -1.26
N LYS A 166 -11.27 -14.79 -2.28
CA LYS A 166 -10.05 -15.08 -3.07
C LYS A 166 -9.87 -14.12 -4.24
N ASN A 167 -10.90 -13.35 -4.60
CA ASN A 167 -10.88 -12.37 -5.69
C ASN A 167 -12.02 -11.36 -5.58
N CYS A 168 -11.80 -10.16 -6.12
CA CYS A 168 -12.79 -9.10 -6.24
C CYS A 168 -12.40 -8.17 -7.41
N MET A 169 -13.14 -7.07 -7.60
CA MET A 169 -12.83 -6.03 -8.59
C MET A 169 -11.60 -5.18 -8.23
N CYS A 170 -11.10 -5.26 -7.01
CA CYS A 170 -9.89 -4.58 -6.60
C CYS A 170 -8.65 -5.38 -7.01
N THR A 171 -7.57 -4.70 -7.37
CA THR A 171 -6.24 -5.31 -7.44
C THR A 171 -5.61 -5.28 -6.06
N ALA A 172 -5.16 -6.44 -5.58
CA ALA A 172 -4.34 -6.54 -4.38
C ALA A 172 -2.89 -6.18 -4.73
N MET A 173 -2.27 -5.36 -3.91
CA MET A 173 -0.87 -4.99 -4.07
C MET A 173 -0.17 -5.09 -2.72
N LEU A 174 1.01 -5.67 -2.69
CA LEU A 174 1.78 -5.96 -1.49
C LEU A 174 3.21 -5.44 -1.63
N TYR A 175 3.69 -4.79 -0.59
CA TYR A 175 5.11 -4.46 -0.39
C TYR A 175 5.64 -5.31 0.76
N GLU A 176 6.69 -6.08 0.51
CA GLU A 176 7.42 -6.82 1.54
C GLU A 176 8.73 -6.10 1.86
N PRO A 177 9.00 -5.81 3.15
CA PRO A 177 10.28 -5.26 3.54
C PRO A 177 11.38 -6.26 3.24
N LYS A 178 12.45 -5.82 2.59
CA LYS A 178 13.64 -6.64 2.44
C LYS A 178 14.19 -6.93 3.83
N GLN A 179 14.27 -8.20 4.21
CA GLN A 179 15.02 -8.59 5.39
C GLN A 179 16.48 -8.21 5.16
N GLU A 180 17.01 -7.32 5.97
CA GLU A 180 18.46 -7.15 6.05
C GLU A 180 19.02 -8.47 6.57
N THR A 181 19.58 -9.28 5.66
CA THR A 181 20.42 -10.41 6.06
C THR A 181 21.64 -9.80 6.74
N ASN A 182 21.66 -9.78 8.08
CA ASN A 182 22.87 -9.57 8.85
C ASN A 182 23.87 -10.65 8.41
N LYS A 183 24.72 -10.33 7.45
CA LYS A 183 25.99 -11.01 7.28
C LYS A 183 26.83 -10.62 8.50
N GLN A 184 26.68 -11.38 9.58
CA GLN A 184 27.78 -11.53 10.52
C GLN A 184 28.89 -12.22 9.74
N GLU A 185 29.84 -11.44 9.27
CA GLU A 185 31.15 -11.96 8.90
C GLU A 185 31.76 -12.55 10.17
N SER A 186 31.64 -13.86 10.30
CA SER A 186 32.48 -14.62 11.19
C SER A 186 33.90 -14.53 10.64
N VAL A 187 34.70 -13.67 11.25
CA VAL A 187 36.15 -13.74 11.15
C VAL A 187 36.57 -15.04 11.83
N GLY A 188 36.83 -16.06 11.03
CA GLY A 188 37.29 -17.40 11.42
C GLY A 188 38.49 -17.76 10.57
N GLU A 189 39.63 -17.68 11.17
CA GLU A 189 40.93 -18.34 10.94
C GLU A 189 41.22 -18.98 9.58
N VAL A 190 42.31 -18.45 9.03
CA VAL A 190 43.11 -19.00 7.95
C VAL A 190 43.69 -20.36 8.40
N SER A 191 43.34 -21.46 7.72
CA SER A 191 44.17 -22.65 7.64
C SER A 191 44.15 -23.23 6.24
N SER A 192 45.36 -23.51 5.79
CA SER A 192 45.82 -23.81 4.46
C SER A 192 45.39 -25.17 3.87
N LYS A 193 45.36 -25.21 2.52
CA LYS A 193 45.59 -26.35 1.62
C LYS A 193 44.38 -27.28 1.31
N ASN A 194 43.87 -27.24 0.10
CA ASN A 194 44.14 -28.21 -0.95
C ASN A 194 43.32 -27.94 -2.21
N GLU A 195 43.98 -28.06 -3.33
CA GLU A 195 43.50 -27.94 -4.69
C GLU A 195 42.47 -28.98 -5.09
N ALA A 196 41.59 -28.59 -6.03
CA ALA A 196 41.07 -29.29 -7.21
C ALA A 196 39.55 -29.52 -7.22
N PRO A 197 38.94 -29.76 -8.39
CA PRO A 197 39.08 -29.17 -9.70
C PRO A 197 37.76 -28.53 -10.25
N ASN A 198 37.95 -27.61 -11.17
CA ASN A 198 36.96 -26.99 -12.04
C ASN A 198 36.07 -28.03 -12.75
N LEU A 199 34.75 -28.05 -12.48
CA LEU A 199 33.80 -28.73 -13.32
C LEU A 199 32.76 -27.72 -13.84
N PHE A 200 33.17 -26.89 -14.81
CA PHE A 200 32.26 -26.10 -15.63
C PHE A 200 31.52 -27.06 -16.58
N MET A 201 30.33 -27.47 -16.21
CA MET A 201 29.38 -28.08 -17.13
C MET A 201 28.75 -27.00 -17.99
N LYS A 202 29.30 -26.77 -19.21
CA LYS A 202 28.66 -25.97 -20.26
C LYS A 202 27.36 -26.65 -20.67
N MET A 203 26.23 -26.07 -20.27
CA MET A 203 24.94 -26.45 -20.85
C MET A 203 24.83 -25.91 -22.26
N ASP A 204 24.76 -26.82 -23.23
CA ASP A 204 24.55 -26.54 -24.65
C ASP A 204 23.08 -26.19 -24.91
N ILE A 205 22.83 -24.87 -25.04
CA ILE A 205 21.49 -24.30 -25.28
C ILE A 205 20.94 -24.69 -26.68
N SER A 206 21.76 -25.23 -27.57
CA SER A 206 21.34 -25.58 -28.93
C SER A 206 20.32 -26.71 -28.98
N LYS A 207 20.33 -27.60 -27.98
CA LYS A 207 19.38 -28.73 -27.89
C LYS A 207 17.99 -28.33 -27.40
N PHE A 208 17.86 -27.24 -26.68
CA PHE A 208 16.58 -26.74 -26.19
C PHE A 208 15.73 -26.06 -27.29
N LEU A 209 16.39 -25.41 -28.26
CA LEU A 209 15.72 -24.72 -29.36
C LEU A 209 15.22 -25.63 -30.48
N SER A 210 15.72 -26.86 -30.57
CA SER A 210 15.29 -27.83 -31.60
C SER A 210 13.93 -28.47 -31.30
N TRP A 211 13.49 -28.46 -30.03
CA TRP A 211 12.20 -29.04 -29.61
C TRP A 211 11.00 -28.19 -30.02
N PHE A 212 11.16 -26.85 -30.15
CA PHE A 212 10.10 -25.92 -30.53
C PHE A 212 9.84 -25.79 -32.06
N ARG A 213 10.63 -26.44 -32.92
CA ARG A 213 10.49 -26.37 -34.41
C ARG A 213 9.68 -27.53 -35.01
N LYS A 214 9.14 -28.44 -34.21
CA LYS A 214 8.37 -29.59 -34.71
C LYS A 214 6.99 -29.64 -34.05
N LYS A 215 6.24 -28.58 -34.10
CA LYS A 215 4.76 -28.63 -33.99
C LYS A 215 4.16 -27.52 -34.85
#